data_5eb4579ba240d34160647f5f97340789
#
_entry.id   5eb4579ba240d34160647f5f97340789
#
_cell.length_a   1.000
_cell.length_b   1.000
_cell.length_c   1.000
_cell.angle_alpha   90.00
_cell.angle_beta   90.00
_cell.angle_gamma   90.00
#
_symmetry.space_group_name_H-M   'P 1'
#
loop_
_entity.id
_entity.type
_entity.pdbx_description
1 polymer ?
#
loop_
_entity_poly.entity_id
_entity_poly.type
_entity_poly.pdbx_seq_one_letter_code
_entity_poly.pdbx_strand_id
1 'polypeptide(L)'
;MAWKTGIKEVFTIYQKPTNNIQEMHDMGVNWWDEWDIGDGTIGQRYGATVSRYDLIKNLIKDIETDPYGRRKIVSLWQETDLRETAGLAPCAFLTIWNVRGEYLDMALIQRSGDMLTASGPGGINEIQYASLLMMIARHTGYKPGVFSHFVANEQIYDRHMDAAEEMHKRVIEIEKKEYFDTPMVNPMLVLNPEKTNFYEMTIDDFTMENYNPIKPQLRLELGI
;
A
#
# COMPACT_ATOMS: atom_id res chain seq x y z
N MET A 1 -4.29 -6.21 13.44
CA MET A 1 -3.18 -6.72 12.59
C MET A 1 -2.80 -5.62 11.63
N ALA A 2 -1.53 -5.31 11.50
CA ALA A 2 -1.04 -4.18 10.70
C ALA A 2 -1.51 -4.21 9.23
N TRP A 3 -1.58 -5.40 8.61
CA TRP A 3 -2.04 -5.53 7.23
C TRP A 3 -3.47 -5.01 7.00
N LYS A 4 -4.39 -5.21 7.96
CA LYS A 4 -5.76 -4.66 7.86
C LYS A 4 -5.75 -3.14 7.88
N THR A 5 -4.93 -2.54 8.73
CA THR A 5 -4.79 -1.07 8.78
C THR A 5 -4.16 -0.54 7.48
N GLY A 6 -3.18 -1.25 6.91
CA GLY A 6 -2.63 -0.90 5.60
C GLY A 6 -3.69 -0.88 4.49
N ILE A 7 -4.57 -1.88 4.43
CA ILE A 7 -5.68 -1.89 3.46
C ILE A 7 -6.69 -0.77 3.74
N LYS A 8 -7.00 -0.48 5.01
CA LYS A 8 -7.87 0.65 5.36
C LYS A 8 -7.29 2.00 4.89
N GLU A 9 -5.98 2.14 4.93
CA GLU A 9 -5.33 3.33 4.39
C GLU A 9 -5.48 3.46 2.86
N VAL A 10 -5.51 2.34 2.12
CA VAL A 10 -5.88 2.37 0.69
C VAL A 10 -7.27 2.97 0.49
N PHE A 11 -8.20 2.69 1.38
CA PHE A 11 -9.54 3.28 1.31
C PHE A 11 -9.49 4.79 1.55
N THR A 12 -8.69 5.28 2.53
CA THR A 12 -8.58 6.71 2.83
C THR A 12 -7.83 7.50 1.76
N ILE A 13 -6.96 6.84 1.00
CA ILE A 13 -6.18 7.51 -0.06
C ILE A 13 -6.87 7.42 -1.41
N TYR A 14 -7.42 6.26 -1.77
CA TYR A 14 -7.81 5.96 -3.16
C TYR A 14 -9.31 5.71 -3.36
N GLN A 15 -10.01 5.11 -2.41
CA GLN A 15 -11.42 4.75 -2.55
C GLN A 15 -12.37 5.85 -2.06
N LYS A 16 -12.13 6.36 -0.86
CA LYS A 16 -12.84 7.47 -0.20
C LYS A 16 -11.80 8.52 0.18
N PRO A 17 -11.23 9.20 -0.83
CA PRO A 17 -10.03 9.97 -0.64
C PRO A 17 -10.25 11.15 0.30
N THR A 18 -9.44 11.21 1.37
CA THR A 18 -9.45 12.27 2.38
C THR A 18 -8.02 12.62 2.80
N ASN A 19 -7.84 13.83 3.32
CA ASN A 19 -6.66 14.28 4.04
C ASN A 19 -6.99 14.67 5.49
N ASN A 20 -8.23 14.50 5.92
CA ASN A 20 -8.69 14.82 7.26
C ASN A 20 -8.31 13.68 8.22
N ILE A 21 -7.59 14.01 9.29
CA ILE A 21 -7.07 13.05 10.27
C ILE A 21 -8.21 12.35 11.02
N GLN A 22 -9.26 13.09 11.39
CA GLN A 22 -10.40 12.48 12.09
C GLN A 22 -11.14 11.47 11.21
N GLU A 23 -11.33 11.76 9.92
CA GLU A 23 -11.92 10.81 8.99
C GLU A 23 -11.05 9.56 8.81
N MET A 24 -9.72 9.72 8.82
CA MET A 24 -8.80 8.58 8.81
C MET A 24 -8.94 7.73 10.09
N HIS A 25 -9.05 8.36 11.27
CA HIS A 25 -9.29 7.68 12.54
C HIS A 25 -10.61 6.90 12.52
N ASP A 26 -11.68 7.50 12.01
CA ASP A 26 -12.99 6.85 11.92
C ASP A 26 -12.94 5.59 11.04
N MET A 27 -12.05 5.56 10.06
CA MET A 27 -11.74 4.38 9.26
C MET A 27 -10.71 3.45 9.90
N GLY A 28 -10.15 3.82 11.06
CA GLY A 28 -9.20 3.04 11.85
C GLY A 28 -7.75 3.11 11.36
N VAL A 29 -7.36 4.24 10.78
CA VAL A 29 -5.99 4.59 10.40
C VAL A 29 -5.52 5.73 11.30
N ASN A 30 -4.61 5.43 12.26
CA ASN A 30 -4.26 6.34 13.36
C ASN A 30 -2.79 6.76 13.34
N TRP A 31 -2.05 6.50 12.29
CA TRP A 31 -0.63 6.81 12.24
C TRP A 31 -0.28 8.13 11.54
N TRP A 32 -1.31 8.95 11.18
CA TRP A 32 -1.10 10.23 10.50
C TRP A 32 -1.03 11.43 11.43
N ASP A 33 -1.19 11.26 12.75
CA ASP A 33 -1.28 12.33 13.74
C ASP A 33 -0.05 13.25 13.76
N GLU A 34 1.14 12.67 13.56
CA GLU A 34 2.41 13.41 13.59
C GLU A 34 2.62 14.30 12.35
N TRP A 35 1.81 14.10 11.31
CA TRP A 35 1.84 14.91 10.07
C TRP A 35 0.71 15.91 9.96
N ASP A 36 -0.02 16.17 11.05
CA ASP A 36 -0.99 17.27 11.11
C ASP A 36 -0.27 18.59 10.84
N ILE A 37 -0.73 19.33 9.83
CA ILE A 37 -0.19 20.65 9.52
C ILE A 37 -0.75 21.78 10.40
N GLY A 38 -1.52 21.42 11.43
CA GLY A 38 -2.09 22.33 12.42
C GLY A 38 -3.53 22.73 12.15
N ASP A 39 -4.18 22.11 11.17
CA ASP A 39 -5.59 22.34 10.81
C ASP A 39 -6.45 21.07 10.83
N GLY A 40 -5.94 19.98 11.40
CA GLY A 40 -6.60 18.67 11.45
C GLY A 40 -6.47 17.89 10.14
N THR A 41 -5.56 18.28 9.26
CA THR A 41 -5.30 17.60 7.99
C THR A 41 -3.80 17.32 7.79
N ILE A 42 -3.50 16.43 6.86
CA ILE A 42 -2.13 16.18 6.38
C ILE A 42 -1.74 17.08 5.19
N GLY A 43 -2.46 18.17 4.98
CA GLY A 43 -2.29 19.09 3.87
C GLY A 43 -2.83 18.56 2.54
N GLN A 44 -2.51 19.27 1.45
CA GLN A 44 -2.91 18.86 0.10
C GLN A 44 -2.02 17.71 -0.39
N ARG A 45 -2.23 16.53 0.20
CA ARG A 45 -1.41 15.32 0.02
C ARG A 45 -2.32 14.09 -0.12
N TYR A 46 -1.76 13.02 -0.66
CA TYR A 46 -2.38 11.69 -0.73
C TYR A 46 -3.85 11.73 -1.18
N GLY A 47 -4.82 11.47 -0.31
CA GLY A 47 -6.24 11.46 -0.66
C GLY A 47 -6.75 12.78 -1.22
N ALA A 48 -6.29 13.92 -0.70
CA ALA A 48 -6.65 15.23 -1.25
C ALA A 48 -6.17 15.40 -2.70
N THR A 49 -4.95 14.94 -3.02
CA THR A 49 -4.43 14.92 -4.41
C THR A 49 -5.23 13.97 -5.29
N VAL A 50 -5.54 12.76 -4.81
CA VAL A 50 -6.37 11.79 -5.55
C VAL A 50 -7.73 12.39 -5.89
N SER A 51 -8.37 13.06 -4.93
CA SER A 51 -9.67 13.72 -5.10
C SER A 51 -9.60 14.90 -6.07
N ARG A 52 -8.61 15.79 -5.88
CA ARG A 52 -8.46 17.02 -6.69
C ARG A 52 -8.33 16.74 -8.19
N TYR A 53 -7.61 15.68 -8.54
CA TYR A 53 -7.31 15.35 -9.93
C TYR A 53 -8.13 14.16 -10.46
N ASP A 54 -9.12 13.65 -9.71
CA ASP A 54 -9.92 12.48 -10.06
C ASP A 54 -9.07 11.26 -10.47
N LEU A 55 -7.91 11.06 -9.83
CA LEU A 55 -6.87 10.15 -10.31
C LEU A 55 -7.37 8.72 -10.50
N ILE A 56 -8.13 8.18 -9.56
CA ILE A 56 -8.65 6.81 -9.65
C ILE A 56 -9.79 6.69 -10.66
N LYS A 57 -10.68 7.67 -10.72
CA LYS A 57 -11.75 7.66 -11.73
C LYS A 57 -11.17 7.67 -13.14
N ASN A 58 -10.16 8.51 -13.37
CA ASN A 58 -9.49 8.60 -14.67
C ASN A 58 -8.76 7.28 -14.98
N LEU A 59 -8.06 6.69 -14.02
CA LEU A 59 -7.42 5.39 -14.20
C LEU A 59 -8.42 4.30 -14.60
N ILE A 60 -9.52 4.15 -13.86
CA ILE A 60 -10.56 3.15 -14.14
C ILE A 60 -11.12 3.36 -15.54
N LYS A 61 -11.50 4.60 -15.86
CA LYS A 61 -12.00 4.97 -17.20
C LYS A 61 -11.00 4.60 -18.29
N ASP A 62 -9.72 4.90 -18.11
CA ASP A 62 -8.67 4.59 -19.09
C ASP A 62 -8.45 3.09 -19.26
N ILE A 63 -8.59 2.31 -18.19
CA ILE A 63 -8.53 0.84 -18.28
C ILE A 63 -9.73 0.30 -19.06
N GLU A 64 -10.93 0.82 -18.84
CA GLU A 64 -12.17 0.36 -19.49
C GLU A 64 -12.26 0.79 -20.95
N THR A 65 -11.83 2.02 -21.29
CA THR A 65 -12.03 2.59 -22.63
C THR A 65 -10.84 2.39 -23.58
N ASP A 66 -9.63 2.29 -23.05
CA ASP A 66 -8.39 2.06 -23.80
C ASP A 66 -7.47 1.11 -23.02
N PRO A 67 -7.83 -0.18 -22.89
CA PRO A 67 -7.10 -1.13 -22.05
C PRO A 67 -5.61 -1.25 -22.43
N TYR A 68 -5.28 -1.13 -23.70
CA TYR A 68 -3.89 -1.25 -24.18
C TYR A 68 -3.17 0.10 -24.31
N GLY A 69 -3.81 1.20 -23.93
CA GLY A 69 -3.19 2.52 -23.85
C GLY A 69 -2.03 2.55 -22.85
N ARG A 70 -0.98 3.28 -23.19
CA ARG A 70 0.30 3.30 -22.45
C ARG A 70 0.45 4.51 -21.53
N ARG A 71 -0.66 5.14 -21.11
CA ARG A 71 -0.65 6.39 -20.34
C ARG A 71 -1.38 6.28 -19.00
N LYS A 72 -1.55 5.05 -18.49
CA LYS A 72 -2.22 4.78 -17.23
C LYS A 72 -1.24 5.00 -16.07
N ILE A 73 -1.21 6.23 -15.60
CA ILE A 73 -0.30 6.68 -14.55
C ILE A 73 -1.11 7.38 -13.47
N VAL A 74 -0.88 7.00 -12.22
CA VAL A 74 -1.39 7.72 -11.04
C VAL A 74 -0.19 8.31 -10.31
N SER A 75 -0.09 9.63 -10.27
CA SER A 75 0.97 10.36 -9.59
C SER A 75 0.40 11.15 -8.42
N LEU A 76 0.88 10.85 -7.21
CA LEU A 76 0.62 11.65 -6.02
C LEU A 76 1.61 12.83 -5.90
N TRP A 77 2.65 12.86 -6.74
CA TRP A 77 3.61 13.95 -6.79
C TRP A 77 3.11 15.03 -7.73
N GLN A 78 2.48 16.05 -7.18
CA GLN A 78 1.97 17.20 -7.90
C GLN A 78 2.64 18.46 -7.36
N GLU A 79 3.46 19.10 -8.19
CA GLU A 79 4.24 20.28 -7.78
C GLU A 79 3.38 21.42 -7.21
N THR A 80 2.17 21.59 -7.75
CA THR A 80 1.21 22.57 -7.23
C THR A 80 0.81 22.24 -5.80
N ASP A 81 0.40 21.00 -5.53
CA ASP A 81 -0.02 20.53 -4.23
C ASP A 81 1.13 20.60 -3.22
N LEU A 82 2.35 20.25 -3.65
CA LEU A 82 3.54 20.28 -2.80
C LEU A 82 3.95 21.69 -2.36
N ARG A 83 3.60 22.71 -3.15
CA ARG A 83 3.86 24.13 -2.85
C ARG A 83 2.71 24.80 -2.10
N GLU A 84 1.49 24.31 -2.26
CA GLU A 84 0.29 24.92 -1.69
C GLU A 84 0.22 24.80 -0.17
N THR A 85 0.55 23.62 0.36
CA THR A 85 0.54 23.35 1.80
C THR A 85 1.84 22.70 2.27
N ALA A 86 2.14 22.84 3.54
CA ALA A 86 3.09 21.97 4.22
C ALA A 86 2.57 20.51 4.21
N GLY A 87 3.29 19.59 4.78
CA GLY A 87 2.92 18.19 4.92
C GLY A 87 3.94 17.24 4.31
N LEU A 88 3.79 15.96 4.61
CA LEU A 88 4.70 14.92 4.16
C LEU A 88 4.59 14.71 2.64
N ALA A 89 5.68 14.91 1.91
CA ALA A 89 5.74 14.59 0.49
C ALA A 89 5.59 13.06 0.28
N PRO A 90 4.75 12.60 -0.65
CA PRO A 90 4.48 11.19 -0.85
C PRO A 90 5.76 10.36 -1.07
N CYS A 91 5.93 9.28 -0.30
CA CYS A 91 7.03 8.33 -0.49
C CYS A 91 6.74 7.37 -1.64
N ALA A 92 5.66 6.63 -1.56
CA ALA A 92 5.08 5.83 -2.64
C ALA A 92 4.27 6.77 -3.54
N PHE A 93 4.91 7.38 -4.53
CA PHE A 93 4.35 8.56 -5.20
C PHE A 93 3.81 8.32 -6.60
N LEU A 94 4.16 7.20 -7.25
CA LEU A 94 3.82 6.95 -8.65
C LEU A 94 3.45 5.49 -8.86
N THR A 95 2.31 5.25 -9.51
CA THR A 95 1.97 3.92 -10.06
C THR A 95 1.77 3.97 -11.55
N ILE A 96 2.22 2.92 -12.25
CA ILE A 96 2.08 2.72 -13.69
C ILE A 96 1.34 1.42 -13.92
N TRP A 97 0.30 1.46 -14.76
CA TRP A 97 -0.63 0.36 -14.96
C TRP A 97 -0.66 -0.12 -16.40
N ASN A 98 -0.69 -1.43 -16.60
CA ASN A 98 -0.73 -2.05 -17.91
C ASN A 98 -1.68 -3.24 -17.94
N VAL A 99 -2.47 -3.36 -19.00
CA VAL A 99 -3.24 -4.56 -19.29
C VAL A 99 -2.41 -5.50 -20.15
N ARG A 100 -2.33 -6.76 -19.73
CA ARG A 100 -1.63 -7.82 -20.45
C ARG A 100 -2.53 -9.07 -20.53
N GLY A 101 -3.23 -9.22 -21.67
CA GLY A 101 -4.25 -10.27 -21.82
C GLY A 101 -5.38 -10.11 -20.82
N GLU A 102 -5.58 -11.09 -19.96
CA GLU A 102 -6.60 -11.07 -18.89
C GLU A 102 -6.10 -10.48 -17.56
N TYR A 103 -4.88 -9.97 -17.52
CA TYR A 103 -4.24 -9.48 -16.30
C TYR A 103 -4.04 -7.97 -16.33
N LEU A 104 -4.20 -7.35 -15.17
CA LEU A 104 -3.80 -5.97 -14.91
C LEU A 104 -2.52 -6.00 -14.08
N ASP A 105 -1.44 -5.45 -14.62
CA ASP A 105 -0.14 -5.32 -13.96
C ASP A 105 0.02 -3.91 -13.41
N MET A 106 0.77 -3.76 -12.31
CA MET A 106 1.09 -2.47 -11.71
C MET A 106 2.56 -2.39 -11.29
N ALA A 107 3.22 -1.27 -11.62
CA ALA A 107 4.50 -0.91 -11.04
C ALA A 107 4.31 0.25 -10.05
N LEU A 108 4.87 0.11 -8.85
CA LEU A 108 4.97 1.15 -7.84
C LEU A 108 6.38 1.72 -7.82
N ILE A 109 6.49 3.04 -7.89
CA ILE A 109 7.76 3.77 -7.71
C ILE A 109 7.70 4.54 -6.40
N GLN A 110 8.64 4.23 -5.52
CA GLN A 110 8.79 4.83 -4.21
C GLN A 110 10.15 5.52 -4.11
N ARG A 111 10.17 6.79 -3.70
CA ARG A 111 11.40 7.58 -3.59
C ARG A 111 12.26 7.22 -2.38
N SER A 112 11.61 6.78 -1.31
CA SER A 112 12.24 6.45 -0.04
C SER A 112 11.33 5.53 0.77
N GLY A 113 11.90 4.65 1.57
CA GLY A 113 11.15 3.73 2.41
C GLY A 113 11.88 3.34 3.69
N ASP A 114 11.10 3.11 4.76
CA ASP A 114 11.56 2.40 5.95
C ASP A 114 11.40 0.90 5.71
N MET A 115 12.50 0.22 5.57
CA MET A 115 12.55 -1.21 5.24
C MET A 115 11.77 -2.08 6.23
N LEU A 116 11.78 -1.75 7.52
CA LEU A 116 11.19 -2.62 8.54
C LEU A 116 9.70 -2.41 8.73
N THR A 117 9.19 -1.21 8.46
CA THR A 117 7.79 -0.89 8.72
C THR A 117 6.98 -0.71 7.45
N ALA A 118 7.57 -0.19 6.38
CA ALA A 118 6.83 0.29 5.22
C ALA A 118 7.15 -0.43 3.91
N SER A 119 8.39 -0.39 3.45
CA SER A 119 8.74 -0.70 2.06
C SER A 119 9.54 -1.98 1.84
N GLY A 120 10.03 -2.61 2.91
CA GLY A 120 10.72 -3.89 2.78
C GLY A 120 9.77 -5.08 2.65
N PRO A 121 10.29 -6.29 2.47
CA PRO A 121 9.50 -7.50 2.26
C PRO A 121 8.46 -7.74 3.37
N GLY A 122 7.19 -7.81 3.01
CA GLY A 122 6.06 -7.91 3.94
C GLY A 122 5.69 -6.59 4.63
N GLY A 123 6.23 -5.47 4.17
CA GLY A 123 5.92 -4.14 4.66
C GLY A 123 4.50 -3.66 4.32
N ILE A 124 4.10 -2.58 4.96
CA ILE A 124 2.74 -2.02 4.80
C ILE A 124 2.49 -1.57 3.36
N ASN A 125 3.47 -0.95 2.70
CA ASN A 125 3.28 -0.46 1.33
C ASN A 125 3.04 -1.60 0.33
N GLU A 126 3.69 -2.76 0.49
CA GLU A 126 3.43 -3.90 -0.39
C GLU A 126 1.98 -4.39 -0.27
N ILE A 127 1.47 -4.54 0.95
CA ILE A 127 0.07 -4.93 1.20
C ILE A 127 -0.91 -3.89 0.67
N GLN A 128 -0.63 -2.61 0.86
CA GLN A 128 -1.45 -1.51 0.36
C GLN A 128 -1.60 -1.58 -1.15
N TYR A 129 -0.48 -1.59 -1.86
CA TYR A 129 -0.52 -1.52 -3.32
C TYR A 129 -0.92 -2.84 -3.97
N ALA A 130 -0.59 -3.99 -3.36
CA ALA A 130 -1.13 -5.27 -3.82
C ALA A 130 -2.66 -5.32 -3.68
N SER A 131 -3.22 -4.84 -2.56
CA SER A 131 -4.68 -4.76 -2.39
C SER A 131 -5.33 -3.77 -3.37
N LEU A 132 -4.72 -2.62 -3.62
CA LEU A 132 -5.18 -1.65 -4.62
C LEU A 132 -5.23 -2.29 -6.02
N LEU A 133 -4.17 -3.02 -6.41
CA LEU A 133 -4.14 -3.76 -7.67
C LEU A 133 -5.29 -4.78 -7.75
N MET A 134 -5.51 -5.56 -6.69
CA MET A 134 -6.59 -6.55 -6.63
C MET A 134 -7.97 -5.90 -6.80
N MET A 135 -8.20 -4.76 -6.12
CA MET A 135 -9.48 -4.04 -6.15
C MET A 135 -9.76 -3.44 -7.53
N ILE A 136 -8.78 -2.77 -8.12
CA ILE A 136 -8.93 -2.14 -9.45
C ILE A 136 -9.07 -3.21 -10.53
N ALA A 137 -8.25 -4.27 -10.50
CA ALA A 137 -8.36 -5.38 -11.44
C ALA A 137 -9.75 -6.00 -11.40
N ARG A 138 -10.28 -6.29 -10.19
CA ARG A 138 -11.61 -6.86 -10.00
C ARG A 138 -12.71 -5.94 -10.53
N HIS A 139 -12.61 -4.62 -10.29
CA HIS A 139 -13.59 -3.64 -10.74
C HIS A 139 -13.65 -3.55 -12.26
N THR A 140 -12.51 -3.61 -12.91
CA THR A 140 -12.37 -3.47 -14.37
C THR A 140 -12.43 -4.81 -15.12
N GLY A 141 -12.74 -5.91 -14.42
CA GLY A 141 -12.94 -7.23 -15.02
C GLY A 141 -11.66 -8.01 -15.34
N TYR A 142 -10.51 -7.55 -14.85
CA TYR A 142 -9.24 -8.22 -15.00
C TYR A 142 -8.86 -9.06 -13.78
N LYS A 143 -7.91 -9.97 -13.97
CA LYS A 143 -7.21 -10.64 -12.87
C LYS A 143 -6.04 -9.78 -12.40
N PRO A 144 -5.71 -9.75 -11.10
CA PRO A 144 -4.47 -9.12 -10.66
C PRO A 144 -3.27 -9.84 -11.28
N GLY A 145 -2.40 -9.10 -11.90
CA GLY A 145 -1.20 -9.58 -12.58
C GLY A 145 0.07 -9.37 -11.75
N VAL A 146 1.12 -8.88 -12.38
CA VAL A 146 2.40 -8.62 -11.71
C VAL A 146 2.34 -7.31 -10.96
N PHE A 147 2.71 -7.34 -9.68
CA PHE A 147 3.03 -6.17 -8.87
C PHE A 147 4.56 -6.02 -8.81
N SER A 148 5.08 -4.93 -9.35
CA SER A 148 6.50 -4.58 -9.29
C SER A 148 6.69 -3.39 -8.37
N HIS A 149 7.56 -3.51 -7.36
CA HIS A 149 7.84 -2.45 -6.40
C HIS A 149 9.31 -2.00 -6.55
N PHE A 150 9.52 -0.73 -6.85
CA PHE A 150 10.83 -0.11 -6.92
C PHE A 150 10.97 0.94 -5.83
N VAL A 151 11.97 0.78 -4.96
CA VAL A 151 12.31 1.75 -3.92
C VAL A 151 13.69 2.33 -4.22
N ALA A 152 13.77 3.65 -4.40
CA ALA A 152 15.03 4.32 -4.75
C ALA A 152 15.99 4.44 -3.56
N ASN A 153 15.46 4.68 -2.36
CA ASN A 153 16.22 4.85 -1.13
C ASN A 153 15.57 4.04 -0.01
N GLU A 154 15.98 2.78 0.10
CA GLU A 154 15.59 1.89 1.18
C GLU A 154 16.51 2.11 2.38
N GLN A 155 15.95 2.27 3.57
CA GLN A 155 16.73 2.58 4.78
C GLN A 155 16.21 1.87 6.01
N ILE A 156 17.10 1.65 6.98
CA ILE A 156 16.79 1.21 8.34
C ILE A 156 17.18 2.36 9.27
N TYR A 157 16.24 2.80 10.10
CA TYR A 157 16.55 3.82 11.11
C TYR A 157 17.46 3.27 12.21
N ASP A 158 18.38 4.08 12.73
CA ASP A 158 19.31 3.67 13.80
C ASP A 158 18.60 3.05 14.99
N ARG A 159 17.46 3.60 15.38
CA ARG A 159 16.62 3.08 16.47
C ARG A 159 15.96 1.73 16.19
N HIS A 160 15.98 1.27 14.95
CA HIS A 160 15.42 -0.02 14.51
C HIS A 160 16.48 -1.10 14.31
N MET A 161 17.76 -0.80 14.54
CA MET A 161 18.84 -1.76 14.27
C MET A 161 18.71 -3.06 15.07
N ASP A 162 18.39 -2.98 16.37
CA ASP A 162 18.18 -4.17 17.21
C ASP A 162 17.03 -5.04 16.67
N ALA A 163 15.96 -4.41 16.17
CA ALA A 163 14.83 -5.12 15.59
C ALA A 163 15.21 -5.74 14.23
N ALA A 164 16.03 -5.07 13.44
CA ALA A 164 16.54 -5.61 12.18
C ALA A 164 17.40 -6.85 12.41
N GLU A 165 18.30 -6.80 13.39
CA GLU A 165 19.13 -7.95 13.77
C GLU A 165 18.27 -9.13 14.27
N GLU A 166 17.26 -8.87 15.07
CA GLU A 166 16.33 -9.89 15.55
C GLU A 166 15.52 -10.51 14.39
N MET A 167 15.04 -9.69 13.45
CA MET A 167 14.34 -10.20 12.25
C MET A 167 15.27 -11.08 11.41
N HIS A 168 16.50 -10.64 11.16
CA HIS A 168 17.49 -11.39 10.41
C HIS A 168 17.80 -12.74 11.08
N LYS A 169 18.00 -12.74 12.40
CA LYS A 169 18.22 -13.96 13.19
C LYS A 169 17.08 -14.95 13.06
N ARG A 170 15.81 -14.46 13.13
CA ARG A 170 14.62 -15.30 12.96
C ARG A 170 14.55 -15.94 11.57
N VAL A 171 14.90 -15.18 10.52
CA VAL A 171 14.95 -15.72 9.15
C VAL A 171 15.95 -16.84 9.04
N ILE A 172 17.17 -16.65 9.54
CA ILE A 172 18.22 -17.69 9.53
C ILE A 172 17.77 -18.95 10.30
N GLU A 173 17.10 -18.78 11.43
CA GLU A 173 16.61 -19.92 12.22
C GLU A 173 15.52 -20.72 11.48
N ILE A 174 14.67 -20.04 10.71
CA ILE A 174 13.64 -20.69 9.89
C ILE A 174 14.27 -21.40 8.71
N GLU A 175 15.14 -20.73 7.96
CA GLU A 175 15.83 -21.36 6.81
C GLU A 175 16.55 -22.62 7.21
N LYS A 176 17.18 -22.65 8.40
CA LYS A 176 17.79 -23.86 8.93
C LYS A 176 16.79 -24.97 9.26
N LYS A 177 15.58 -24.64 9.71
CA LYS A 177 14.54 -25.61 10.03
C LYS A 177 13.81 -26.13 8.80
N GLU A 178 13.45 -25.21 7.88
CA GLU A 178 12.63 -25.54 6.70
C GLU A 178 13.39 -26.29 5.64
N TYR A 179 14.68 -26.11 5.55
CA TYR A 179 15.52 -26.91 4.65
C TYR A 179 15.45 -28.41 4.93
N PHE A 180 14.99 -28.79 6.12
CA PHE A 180 14.99 -30.19 6.57
C PHE A 180 13.60 -30.78 6.83
N ASP A 181 12.51 -30.01 7.10
CA ASP A 181 11.34 -30.61 7.74
C ASP A 181 9.91 -30.21 7.25
N THR A 182 9.69 -29.14 6.47
CA THR A 182 8.30 -28.75 6.13
C THR A 182 8.18 -27.94 4.82
N PRO A 183 7.16 -28.22 3.96
CA PRO A 183 6.89 -27.36 2.81
C PRO A 183 6.42 -25.97 3.28
N MET A 184 7.07 -24.91 2.79
CA MET A 184 6.67 -23.53 3.05
C MET A 184 5.27 -23.27 2.49
N VAL A 185 4.31 -22.99 3.36
CA VAL A 185 2.98 -22.53 2.95
C VAL A 185 2.99 -21.02 3.00
N ASN A 186 3.02 -20.39 1.82
CA ASN A 186 3.05 -18.94 1.71
C ASN A 186 1.72 -18.31 2.16
N PRO A 187 1.76 -17.22 2.93
CA PRO A 187 0.55 -16.45 3.21
C PRO A 187 -0.02 -15.86 1.92
N MET A 188 -1.34 -15.86 1.81
CA MET A 188 -2.02 -15.35 0.63
C MET A 188 -3.12 -14.35 1.03
N LEU A 189 -3.06 -13.15 0.47
CA LEU A 189 -4.16 -12.18 0.58
C LEU A 189 -5.25 -12.54 -0.41
N VAL A 190 -6.47 -12.70 0.07
CA VAL A 190 -7.66 -13.07 -0.72
C VAL A 190 -8.69 -11.97 -0.63
N LEU A 191 -9.18 -11.50 -1.78
CA LEU A 191 -10.33 -10.61 -1.89
C LEU A 191 -11.58 -11.45 -2.20
N ASN A 192 -12.67 -11.24 -1.46
CA ASN A 192 -13.96 -11.91 -1.66
C ASN A 192 -14.37 -11.90 -3.15
N PRO A 193 -14.57 -13.06 -3.77
CA PRO A 193 -14.84 -13.16 -5.22
C PRO A 193 -16.17 -12.51 -5.65
N GLU A 194 -17.13 -12.36 -4.74
CA GLU A 194 -18.44 -11.77 -5.03
C GLU A 194 -18.39 -10.22 -5.11
N LYS A 195 -17.37 -9.61 -4.55
CA LYS A 195 -17.20 -8.15 -4.57
C LYS A 195 -16.51 -7.69 -5.84
N THR A 196 -17.23 -6.92 -6.66
CA THR A 196 -16.73 -6.42 -7.96
C THR A 196 -16.60 -4.91 -8.02
N ASN A 197 -17.36 -4.15 -7.19
CA ASN A 197 -17.31 -2.71 -7.22
C ASN A 197 -16.23 -2.16 -6.28
N PHE A 198 -15.20 -1.53 -6.83
CA PHE A 198 -14.10 -0.89 -6.08
C PHE A 198 -14.61 -0.01 -4.93
N TYR A 199 -15.65 0.79 -5.17
CA TYR A 199 -16.16 1.76 -4.20
C TYR A 199 -17.02 1.14 -3.07
N GLU A 200 -17.36 -0.14 -3.18
CA GLU A 200 -18.17 -0.87 -2.19
C GLU A 200 -17.38 -1.91 -1.40
N MET A 201 -16.13 -2.16 -1.80
CA MET A 201 -15.25 -3.07 -1.07
C MET A 201 -14.90 -2.52 0.30
N THR A 202 -14.83 -3.40 1.29
CA THR A 202 -14.54 -3.10 2.68
C THR A 202 -13.41 -3.98 3.21
N ILE A 203 -12.93 -3.68 4.40
CA ILE A 203 -11.88 -4.52 5.03
C ILE A 203 -12.34 -5.96 5.32
N ASP A 204 -13.64 -6.17 5.45
CA ASP A 204 -14.21 -7.50 5.71
C ASP A 204 -14.25 -8.38 4.45
N ASP A 205 -14.06 -7.79 3.27
CA ASP A 205 -13.91 -8.51 2.01
C ASP A 205 -12.50 -9.09 1.81
N PHE A 206 -11.56 -8.77 2.72
CA PHE A 206 -10.19 -9.29 2.67
C PHE A 206 -9.92 -10.31 3.77
N THR A 207 -9.30 -11.42 3.38
CA THR A 207 -8.79 -12.44 4.28
C THR A 207 -7.32 -12.74 4.00
N MET A 208 -6.59 -13.12 5.03
CA MET A 208 -5.20 -13.55 4.89
C MET A 208 -5.16 -15.05 5.24
N GLU A 209 -4.99 -15.88 4.21
CA GLU A 209 -4.85 -17.31 4.38
C GLU A 209 -3.41 -17.69 4.73
N ASN A 210 -3.25 -18.75 5.50
CA ASN A 210 -1.94 -19.30 5.90
C ASN A 210 -1.00 -18.30 6.59
N TYR A 211 -1.53 -17.21 7.14
CA TYR A 211 -0.73 -16.18 7.80
C TYR A 211 -0.43 -16.58 9.24
N ASN A 212 0.78 -17.07 9.46
CA ASN A 212 1.26 -17.48 10.76
C ASN A 212 2.59 -16.75 11.09
N PRO A 213 2.53 -15.47 11.48
CA PRO A 213 3.72 -14.68 11.74
C PRO A 213 4.49 -15.19 12.96
N ILE A 214 5.80 -15.07 12.90
CA ILE A 214 6.69 -15.45 14.02
C ILE A 214 6.46 -14.53 15.20
N LYS A 215 6.38 -15.11 16.37
CA LYS A 215 6.18 -14.38 17.64
C LYS A 215 7.50 -14.33 18.44
N PRO A 216 7.63 -13.33 19.33
CA PRO A 216 6.72 -12.21 19.59
C PRO A 216 6.75 -11.17 18.47
N GLN A 217 5.65 -10.43 18.31
CA GLN A 217 5.61 -9.29 17.38
C GLN A 217 6.62 -8.24 17.82
N LEU A 218 7.45 -7.80 16.88
CA LEU A 218 8.32 -6.63 17.09
C LEU A 218 7.47 -5.35 17.02
N ARG A 219 7.72 -4.45 17.95
CA ARG A 219 7.10 -3.13 17.97
C ARG A 219 8.13 -2.13 17.50
N LEU A 220 7.79 -1.40 16.43
CA LEU A 220 8.62 -0.39 15.82
C LEU A 220 7.89 0.94 15.91
N GLU A 221 8.58 1.98 16.33
CA GLU A 221 8.07 3.33 16.26
C GLU A 221 8.15 3.82 14.81
N LEU A 222 7.18 4.67 14.41
CA LEU A 222 7.23 5.25 13.07
C LEU A 222 8.51 6.08 12.91
N GLY A 223 9.15 5.95 11.74
CA GLY A 223 10.31 6.74 11.37
C GLY A 223 9.88 8.13 10.89
N ILE A 224 10.38 9.17 11.53
CA ILE A 224 10.22 10.57 11.13
C ILE A 224 11.59 11.11 10.73
#